data_9a245414711a5ad98775dd67651f2840
#
_entry.id   9a245414711a5ad98775dd67651f2840
#
_cell.length_a   1.000
_cell.length_b   1.000
_cell.length_c   1.000
_cell.angle_alpha   90.00
_cell.angle_beta   90.00
_cell.angle_gamma   90.00
#
_symmetry.space_group_name_H-M   'P 1'
#
loop_
_entity.id
_entity.type
_entity.pdbx_description
1 polymer ?
#
loop_
_entity_poly.entity_id
_entity_poly.type
_entity_poly.pdbx_seq_one_letter_code
_entity_poly.pdbx_strand_id
1 'polypeptide(L)'
;MDKAFIKIDGIPMIQRVYEIFQQIFNEIIIVTNQKDRYSDFRAKVVTDLIRDCGVLGGLYTGLYHASNFYSFCAACDMPFLKIPLIRFLSDFTEGYDAIVPKTADGLQPLHAIYSKNCLKPIPTIIELGKYRLTDLYPLVNTKIVEESEFIHFDPQKESFFNINTPEDLNFIKEETKVYS
;
A
#
# COMPACT_ATOMS: atom_id res chain seq x y z
N MET A 1 -3.73 11.38 16.79
CA MET A 1 -4.41 11.84 15.55
C MET A 1 -4.24 10.74 14.51
N ASP A 2 -5.30 10.37 13.80
CA ASP A 2 -5.19 9.38 12.71
C ASP A 2 -4.60 10.08 11.48
N LYS A 3 -3.40 9.65 11.07
CA LYS A 3 -2.63 10.25 9.98
C LYS A 3 -3.38 10.27 8.64
N ALA A 4 -4.26 9.29 8.41
CA ALA A 4 -5.07 9.19 7.20
C ALA A 4 -5.90 10.46 6.91
N PHE A 5 -6.24 11.23 7.94
CA PHE A 5 -7.04 12.46 7.84
C PHE A 5 -6.24 13.77 7.87
N ILE A 6 -4.91 13.69 7.83
CA ILE A 6 -4.07 14.88 7.56
C ILE A 6 -4.45 15.40 6.17
N LYS A 7 -4.65 16.71 6.07
CA LYS A 7 -5.08 17.34 4.82
C LYS A 7 -3.91 17.92 4.03
N ILE A 8 -3.92 17.62 2.74
CA ILE A 8 -3.05 18.19 1.73
C ILE A 8 -3.92 19.07 0.84
N ASP A 9 -3.66 20.39 0.81
CA ASP A 9 -4.47 21.36 0.06
C ASP A 9 -5.98 21.21 0.34
N GLY A 10 -6.33 20.99 1.61
CA GLY A 10 -7.70 20.83 2.07
C GLY A 10 -8.31 19.44 1.95
N ILE A 11 -7.66 18.50 1.25
CA ILE A 11 -8.14 17.13 1.00
C ILE A 11 -7.42 16.13 1.91
N PRO A 12 -8.14 15.28 2.68
CA PRO A 12 -7.51 14.22 3.49
C PRO A 12 -6.67 13.27 2.64
N MET A 13 -5.54 12.78 3.15
CA MET A 13 -4.67 11.84 2.44
C MET A 13 -5.41 10.57 2.00
N ILE A 14 -6.21 10.00 2.89
CA ILE A 14 -7.01 8.81 2.55
C ILE A 14 -7.99 9.07 1.41
N GLN A 15 -8.54 10.29 1.30
CA GLN A 15 -9.43 10.66 0.19
C GLN A 15 -8.67 10.65 -1.14
N ARG A 16 -7.43 11.14 -1.18
CA ARG A 16 -6.60 11.11 -2.39
C ARG A 16 -6.28 9.68 -2.82
N VAL A 17 -5.86 8.83 -1.89
CA VAL A 17 -5.61 7.39 -2.17
C VAL A 17 -6.89 6.73 -2.69
N TYR A 18 -8.02 6.98 -2.04
CA TYR A 18 -9.32 6.42 -2.42
C TYR A 18 -9.75 6.83 -3.83
N GLU A 19 -9.62 8.11 -4.19
CA GLU A 19 -9.96 8.62 -5.52
C GLU A 19 -9.09 7.99 -6.63
N ILE A 20 -7.81 7.73 -6.36
CA ILE A 20 -6.94 7.00 -7.28
C ILE A 20 -7.43 5.55 -7.42
N PHE A 21 -7.75 4.89 -6.31
CA PHE A 21 -8.21 3.49 -6.32
C PHE A 21 -9.54 3.33 -7.05
N GLN A 22 -10.47 4.27 -6.93
CA GLN A 22 -11.75 4.24 -7.63
C GLN A 22 -11.59 4.25 -9.18
N GLN A 23 -10.47 4.78 -9.70
CA GLN A 23 -10.22 4.83 -11.14
C GLN A 23 -9.73 3.50 -11.72
N ILE A 24 -9.23 2.59 -10.87
CA ILE A 24 -8.54 1.37 -11.33
C ILE A 24 -9.03 0.08 -10.68
N PHE A 25 -9.71 0.15 -9.53
CA PHE A 25 -10.17 -1.02 -8.81
C PHE A 25 -11.70 -1.04 -8.65
N ASN A 26 -12.30 -2.22 -8.85
CA ASN A 26 -13.72 -2.44 -8.65
C ASN A 26 -14.07 -2.75 -7.19
N GLU A 27 -13.09 -3.16 -6.39
CA GLU A 27 -13.24 -3.44 -4.96
C GLU A 27 -12.16 -2.70 -4.18
N ILE A 28 -12.58 -1.95 -3.17
CA ILE A 28 -11.69 -1.24 -2.25
C ILE A 28 -12.00 -1.70 -0.84
N ILE A 29 -10.95 -2.09 -0.11
CA ILE A 29 -11.03 -2.53 1.28
C ILE A 29 -10.19 -1.59 2.13
N ILE A 30 -10.79 -1.03 3.17
CA ILE A 30 -10.11 -0.23 4.18
C ILE A 30 -10.02 -1.06 5.45
N VAL A 31 -8.78 -1.35 5.87
CA VAL A 31 -8.52 -2.06 7.12
C VAL A 31 -8.22 -1.03 8.20
N THR A 32 -9.09 -0.95 9.21
CA THR A 32 -8.97 0.05 10.29
C THR A 32 -9.70 -0.40 11.55
N ASN A 33 -9.18 -0.01 12.71
CA ASN A 33 -9.86 -0.22 13.99
C ASN A 33 -10.81 0.93 14.37
N GLN A 34 -10.98 1.94 13.49
CA GLN A 34 -11.83 3.12 13.68
C GLN A 34 -12.87 3.25 12.55
N LYS A 35 -13.72 2.23 12.37
CA LYS A 35 -14.64 2.12 11.22
C LYS A 35 -15.52 3.34 11.01
N ASP A 36 -16.03 3.94 12.07
CA ASP A 36 -16.98 5.04 11.99
C ASP A 36 -16.43 6.26 11.23
N ARG A 37 -15.11 6.45 11.25
CA ARG A 37 -14.44 7.55 10.53
C ARG A 37 -14.40 7.36 9.02
N TYR A 38 -14.67 6.15 8.54
CA TYR A 38 -14.59 5.77 7.13
C TYR A 38 -15.96 5.45 6.53
N SER A 39 -17.05 5.80 7.22
CA SER A 39 -18.44 5.54 6.78
C SER A 39 -18.80 6.21 5.45
N ASP A 40 -18.16 7.32 5.11
CA ASP A 40 -18.45 8.09 3.89
C ASP A 40 -17.80 7.49 2.63
N PHE A 41 -16.88 6.53 2.81
CA PHE A 41 -16.22 5.84 1.68
C PHE A 41 -17.08 4.68 1.18
N ARG A 42 -17.25 4.59 -0.14
CA ARG A 42 -17.85 3.41 -0.79
C ARG A 42 -16.82 2.27 -0.85
N ALA A 43 -16.43 1.79 0.30
CA ALA A 43 -15.41 0.76 0.48
C ALA A 43 -15.89 -0.27 1.49
N LYS A 44 -15.34 -1.48 1.43
CA LYS A 44 -15.54 -2.48 2.47
C LYS A 44 -14.63 -2.16 3.65
N VAL A 45 -15.20 -1.59 4.71
CA VAL A 45 -14.44 -1.22 5.92
C VAL A 45 -14.43 -2.39 6.89
N VAL A 46 -13.24 -2.90 7.22
CA VAL A 46 -13.02 -4.06 8.09
C VAL A 46 -12.06 -3.75 9.22
N THR A 47 -12.17 -4.48 10.33
CA THR A 47 -11.20 -4.41 11.44
C THR A 47 -10.19 -5.54 11.36
N ASP A 48 -8.99 -5.32 11.90
CA ASP A 48 -7.96 -6.32 11.97
C ASP A 48 -8.48 -7.64 12.56
N LEU A 49 -8.31 -8.74 11.81
CA LEU A 49 -8.63 -10.09 12.25
C LEU A 49 -7.61 -10.59 13.28
N ILE A 50 -6.35 -10.17 13.14
CA ILE A 50 -5.26 -10.49 14.06
C ILE A 50 -4.75 -9.17 14.64
N ARG A 51 -5.10 -8.92 15.89
CA ARG A 51 -4.78 -7.65 16.57
C ARG A 51 -3.29 -7.55 16.88
N ASP A 52 -2.80 -6.31 16.99
CA ASP A 52 -1.45 -5.97 17.43
C ASP A 52 -0.31 -6.54 16.56
N CYS A 53 -0.64 -6.92 15.33
CA CYS A 53 0.29 -7.47 14.35
C CYS A 53 0.71 -6.46 13.27
N GLY A 54 0.44 -5.17 13.51
CA GLY A 54 0.84 -4.07 12.64
C GLY A 54 0.44 -4.27 11.18
N VAL A 55 1.34 -3.94 10.28
CA VAL A 55 1.07 -3.95 8.84
C VAL A 55 0.83 -5.36 8.30
N LEU A 56 1.46 -6.39 8.88
CA LEU A 56 1.28 -7.78 8.46
C LEU A 56 -0.13 -8.28 8.79
N GLY A 57 -0.68 -7.91 9.97
CA GLY A 57 -2.07 -8.18 10.34
C GLY A 57 -3.06 -7.48 9.42
N GLY A 58 -2.78 -6.22 9.06
CA GLY A 58 -3.58 -5.45 8.10
C GLY A 58 -3.59 -6.08 6.71
N LEU A 59 -2.44 -6.53 6.19
CA LEU A 59 -2.35 -7.25 4.92
C LEU A 59 -3.17 -8.55 4.96
N TYR A 60 -2.99 -9.36 6.01
CA TYR A 60 -3.77 -10.59 6.20
C TYR A 60 -5.27 -10.32 6.13
N THR A 61 -5.73 -9.32 6.88
CA THR A 61 -7.14 -8.94 6.93
C THR A 61 -7.66 -8.47 5.58
N GLY A 62 -6.91 -7.62 4.88
CA GLY A 62 -7.25 -7.14 3.54
C GLY A 62 -7.41 -8.28 2.55
N LEU A 63 -6.41 -9.17 2.46
CA LEU A 63 -6.43 -10.33 1.56
C LEU A 63 -7.55 -11.33 1.90
N TYR A 64 -7.81 -11.57 3.20
CA TYR A 64 -8.90 -12.44 3.63
C TYR A 64 -10.26 -11.94 3.15
N HIS A 65 -10.49 -10.65 3.23
CA HIS A 65 -11.75 -10.02 2.85
C HIS A 65 -11.87 -9.69 1.36
N ALA A 66 -10.79 -9.72 0.60
CA ALA A 66 -10.79 -9.48 -0.83
C ALA A 66 -11.55 -10.56 -1.60
N SER A 67 -12.31 -10.17 -2.61
CA SER A 67 -12.98 -11.10 -3.54
C SER A 67 -12.02 -11.62 -4.60
N ASN A 68 -11.08 -10.78 -5.04
CA ASN A 68 -10.10 -11.10 -6.06
C ASN A 68 -8.89 -11.87 -5.51
N PHE A 69 -8.21 -12.63 -6.37
CA PHE A 69 -7.03 -13.40 -5.98
C PHE A 69 -5.81 -12.50 -5.69
N TYR A 70 -5.62 -11.43 -6.45
CA TYR A 70 -4.59 -10.42 -6.23
C TYR A 70 -5.18 -9.13 -5.67
N SER A 71 -4.44 -8.48 -4.80
CA SER A 71 -4.78 -7.16 -4.25
C SER A 71 -3.55 -6.25 -4.27
N PHE A 72 -3.74 -5.00 -4.70
CA PHE A 72 -2.75 -3.95 -4.50
C PHE A 72 -2.90 -3.37 -3.09
N CYS A 73 -1.79 -3.30 -2.36
CA CYS A 73 -1.74 -2.78 -1.00
C CYS A 73 -1.01 -1.44 -0.98
N ALA A 74 -1.64 -0.42 -0.40
CA ALA A 74 -1.01 0.87 -0.17
C ALA A 74 -1.28 1.38 1.25
N ALA A 75 -0.35 2.18 1.77
CA ALA A 75 -0.58 2.89 3.02
C ALA A 75 -1.46 4.13 2.79
N CYS A 76 -2.23 4.51 3.81
CA CYS A 76 -3.10 5.69 3.73
C CYS A 76 -2.34 7.03 3.74
N ASP A 77 -1.05 7.01 4.06
CA ASP A 77 -0.13 8.15 4.10
C ASP A 77 0.75 8.28 2.84
N MET A 78 0.39 7.58 1.74
CA MET A 78 1.02 7.65 0.42
C MET A 78 0.08 8.31 -0.61
N PRO A 79 -0.16 9.63 -0.56
CA PRO A 79 -1.22 10.30 -1.31
C PRO A 79 -0.92 10.57 -2.79
N PHE A 80 0.30 10.25 -3.28
CA PHE A 80 0.77 10.58 -4.62
C PHE A 80 0.95 9.36 -5.52
N LEU A 81 0.17 8.31 -5.29
CA LEU A 81 0.22 7.08 -6.09
C LEU A 81 0.07 7.36 -7.59
N LYS A 82 0.89 6.72 -8.42
CA LYS A 82 0.84 6.83 -9.88
C LYS A 82 0.13 5.61 -10.48
N ILE A 83 -1.00 5.83 -11.14
CA ILE A 83 -1.76 4.77 -11.82
C ILE A 83 -0.90 3.97 -12.82
N PRO A 84 -0.05 4.61 -13.67
CA PRO A 84 0.81 3.87 -14.58
C PRO A 84 1.74 2.88 -13.87
N LEU A 85 2.31 3.26 -12.71
CA LEU A 85 3.16 2.37 -11.93
C LEU A 85 2.37 1.18 -11.36
N ILE A 86 1.18 1.43 -10.82
CA ILE A 86 0.31 0.34 -10.29
C ILE A 86 -0.03 -0.66 -11.41
N ARG A 87 -0.36 -0.17 -12.60
CA ARG A 87 -0.65 -1.02 -13.76
C ARG A 87 0.56 -1.82 -14.20
N PHE A 88 1.72 -1.19 -14.29
CA PHE A 88 2.97 -1.88 -14.62
C PHE A 88 3.28 -3.00 -13.63
N LEU A 89 3.09 -2.79 -12.33
CA LEU A 89 3.28 -3.86 -11.33
C LEU A 89 2.30 -5.02 -11.54
N SER A 90 1.08 -4.76 -12.03
CA SER A 90 0.09 -5.80 -12.27
C SER A 90 0.45 -6.74 -13.43
N ASP A 91 1.34 -6.34 -14.32
CA ASP A 91 1.81 -7.18 -15.44
C ASP A 91 2.67 -8.37 -14.95
N PHE A 92 3.18 -8.31 -13.71
CA PHE A 92 4.00 -9.38 -13.12
C PHE A 92 3.20 -10.38 -12.27
N THR A 93 1.86 -10.31 -12.22
CA THR A 93 1.06 -11.18 -11.34
C THR A 93 1.13 -12.65 -11.72
N GLU A 94 1.36 -12.99 -12.98
CA GLU A 94 1.47 -14.38 -13.41
C GLU A 94 2.72 -15.06 -12.81
N GLY A 95 2.48 -16.07 -11.97
CA GLY A 95 3.53 -16.89 -11.37
C GLY A 95 4.15 -16.34 -10.08
N TYR A 96 3.74 -15.15 -9.62
CA TYR A 96 4.24 -14.57 -8.37
C TYR A 96 3.12 -14.33 -7.35
N ASP A 97 3.46 -14.46 -6.08
CA ASP A 97 2.55 -14.23 -4.95
C ASP A 97 2.70 -12.83 -4.35
N ALA A 98 3.88 -12.26 -4.45
CA ALA A 98 4.17 -10.89 -4.05
C ALA A 98 4.98 -10.18 -5.13
N ILE A 99 4.57 -8.99 -5.53
CA ILE A 99 5.26 -8.12 -6.48
C ILE A 99 5.61 -6.83 -5.73
N VAL A 100 6.89 -6.62 -5.44
CA VAL A 100 7.34 -5.60 -4.51
C VAL A 100 8.38 -4.71 -5.18
N PRO A 101 8.11 -3.41 -5.35
CA PRO A 101 9.09 -2.46 -5.82
C PRO A 101 10.23 -2.29 -4.81
N LYS A 102 11.42 -2.02 -5.33
CA LYS A 102 12.60 -1.69 -4.56
C LYS A 102 13.19 -0.39 -5.07
N THR A 103 13.26 0.60 -4.22
CA THR A 103 13.94 1.88 -4.45
C THR A 103 15.32 1.88 -3.80
N ALA A 104 16.07 2.97 -3.96
CA ALA A 104 17.32 3.18 -3.24
C ALA A 104 17.15 3.10 -1.71
N ASP A 105 15.97 3.46 -1.19
CA ASP A 105 15.64 3.41 0.24
C ASP A 105 15.22 2.01 0.73
N GLY A 106 15.10 1.03 -0.18
CA GLY A 106 14.75 -0.34 0.12
C GLY A 106 13.43 -0.81 -0.48
N LEU A 107 12.94 -1.95 0.03
CA LEU A 107 11.68 -2.54 -0.42
C LEU A 107 10.48 -1.69 -0.03
N GLN A 108 9.48 -1.63 -0.92
CA GLN A 108 8.26 -0.83 -0.76
C GLN A 108 7.02 -1.72 -0.54
N PRO A 109 6.91 -2.37 0.63
CA PRO A 109 5.88 -3.37 0.90
C PRO A 109 4.46 -2.81 0.96
N LEU A 110 4.30 -1.50 1.15
CA LEU A 110 3.02 -0.80 1.15
C LEU A 110 2.79 0.00 -0.16
N HIS A 111 3.43 -0.44 -1.23
CA HIS A 111 3.14 -0.09 -2.62
C HIS A 111 3.35 -1.35 -3.45
N ALA A 112 2.64 -2.43 -3.14
CA ALA A 112 2.94 -3.76 -3.65
C ALA A 112 1.67 -4.55 -3.93
N ILE A 113 1.79 -5.61 -4.73
CA ILE A 113 0.70 -6.54 -5.03
C ILE A 113 0.94 -7.84 -4.29
N TYR A 114 -0.13 -8.40 -3.73
CA TYR A 114 -0.10 -9.66 -3.01
C TYR A 114 -1.23 -10.59 -3.47
N SER A 115 -0.93 -11.88 -3.61
CA SER A 115 -1.93 -12.92 -3.88
C SER A 115 -2.53 -13.47 -2.58
N LYS A 116 -3.65 -14.17 -2.71
CA LYS A 116 -4.26 -14.93 -1.59
C LYS A 116 -3.38 -16.06 -1.05
N ASN A 117 -2.36 -16.52 -1.79
CA ASN A 117 -1.40 -17.49 -1.29
C ASN A 117 -0.60 -16.96 -0.10
N CYS A 118 -0.44 -15.64 0.00
CA CYS A 118 0.18 -14.97 1.15
C CYS A 118 -0.56 -15.22 2.47
N LEU A 119 -1.86 -15.53 2.43
CA LEU A 119 -2.64 -15.84 3.64
C LEU A 119 -2.11 -17.05 4.39
N LYS A 120 -1.57 -18.04 3.68
CA LYS A 120 -1.15 -19.31 4.29
C LYS A 120 0.02 -19.16 5.27
N PRO A 121 1.15 -18.49 4.92
CA PRO A 121 2.31 -18.37 5.81
C PRO A 121 2.15 -17.30 6.90
N ILE A 122 1.29 -16.28 6.72
CA ILE A 122 1.21 -15.13 7.65
C ILE A 122 0.91 -15.53 9.10
N PRO A 123 -0.07 -16.42 9.41
CA PRO A 123 -0.33 -16.82 10.81
C PRO A 123 0.91 -17.42 11.49
N THR A 124 1.64 -18.29 10.78
CA THR A 124 2.87 -18.91 11.32
C THR A 124 3.97 -17.86 11.57
N ILE A 125 4.11 -16.88 10.69
CA ILE A 125 5.07 -15.76 10.87
C ILE A 125 4.74 -15.00 12.16
N ILE A 126 3.45 -14.71 12.38
CA ILE A 126 2.96 -13.99 13.56
C ILE A 126 3.18 -14.82 14.84
N GLU A 127 2.91 -16.13 14.82
CA GLU A 127 3.17 -17.04 15.95
C GLU A 127 4.65 -17.07 16.34
N LEU A 128 5.56 -16.86 15.38
CA LEU A 128 7.01 -16.73 15.61
C LEU A 128 7.44 -15.36 16.13
N GLY A 129 6.48 -14.45 16.42
CA GLY A 129 6.76 -13.10 16.90
C GLY A 129 7.33 -12.16 15.82
N LYS A 130 7.15 -12.48 14.55
CA LYS A 130 7.59 -11.65 13.42
C LYS A 130 6.40 -10.87 12.86
N TYR A 131 6.59 -9.58 12.60
CA TYR A 131 5.50 -8.69 12.20
C TYR A 131 5.82 -7.81 11.00
N ARG A 132 7.00 -8.03 10.37
CA ARG A 132 7.41 -7.27 9.18
C ARG A 132 6.90 -7.95 7.91
N LEU A 133 6.44 -7.17 6.95
CA LEU A 133 6.05 -7.70 5.63
C LEU A 133 7.21 -8.42 4.91
N THR A 134 8.45 -7.98 5.16
CA THR A 134 9.65 -8.62 4.61
C THR A 134 9.87 -10.05 5.10
N ASP A 135 9.31 -10.44 6.25
CA ASP A 135 9.39 -11.82 6.75
C ASP A 135 8.54 -12.79 5.91
N LEU A 136 7.59 -12.27 5.14
CA LEU A 136 6.73 -13.04 4.23
C LEU A 136 7.47 -13.49 2.96
N TYR A 137 8.36 -12.64 2.42
CA TYR A 137 8.92 -12.82 1.08
C TYR A 137 9.70 -14.11 0.86
N PRO A 138 10.47 -14.65 1.83
CA PRO A 138 11.13 -15.94 1.66
C PRO A 138 10.18 -17.15 1.62
N LEU A 139 8.89 -16.96 1.98
CA LEU A 139 7.91 -18.04 2.15
C LEU A 139 6.89 -18.09 1.00
N VAL A 140 6.97 -17.15 0.06
CA VAL A 140 6.10 -17.06 -1.11
C VAL A 140 6.92 -16.75 -2.36
N ASN A 141 6.36 -16.97 -3.54
CA ASN A 141 7.05 -16.62 -4.78
C ASN A 141 7.04 -15.10 -4.98
N THR A 142 8.17 -14.45 -4.68
CA THR A 142 8.29 -12.99 -4.67
C THR A 142 9.08 -12.48 -5.88
N LYS A 143 8.47 -11.55 -6.65
CA LYS A 143 9.15 -10.71 -7.64
C LYS A 143 9.57 -9.40 -6.97
N ILE A 144 10.86 -9.13 -6.91
CA ILE A 144 11.37 -7.79 -6.63
C ILE A 144 11.49 -7.06 -7.96
N VAL A 145 10.84 -5.90 -8.05
CA VAL A 145 10.90 -5.01 -9.22
C VAL A 145 11.89 -3.89 -8.91
N GLU A 146 13.04 -3.91 -9.58
CA GLU A 146 14.11 -2.95 -9.33
C GLU A 146 13.73 -1.54 -9.84
N GLU A 147 14.26 -0.50 -9.22
CA GLU A 147 13.95 0.90 -9.55
C GLU A 147 14.13 1.21 -11.04
N SER A 148 15.15 0.64 -11.68
CA SER A 148 15.42 0.82 -13.12
C SER A 148 14.31 0.29 -14.03
N GLU A 149 13.49 -0.68 -13.55
CA GLU A 149 12.38 -1.25 -14.33
C GLU A 149 11.16 -0.32 -14.34
N PHE A 150 10.98 0.53 -13.31
CA PHE A 150 9.76 1.33 -13.15
C PHE A 150 9.98 2.84 -13.08
N ILE A 151 11.22 3.33 -13.02
CA ILE A 151 11.52 4.76 -12.81
C ILE A 151 10.87 5.69 -13.84
N HIS A 152 10.63 5.22 -15.04
CA HIS A 152 9.98 6.03 -16.09
C HIS A 152 8.46 6.17 -15.88
N PHE A 153 7.83 5.37 -15.03
CA PHE A 153 6.41 5.53 -14.65
C PHE A 153 6.23 6.50 -13.48
N ASP A 154 7.27 6.70 -12.67
CA ASP A 154 7.30 7.62 -11.55
C ASP A 154 8.73 8.13 -11.32
N PRO A 155 9.23 9.06 -12.20
CA PRO A 155 10.62 9.52 -12.16
C PRO A 155 11.03 10.19 -10.84
N GLN A 156 10.07 10.79 -10.15
CA GLN A 156 10.30 11.48 -8.88
C GLN A 156 10.03 10.59 -7.67
N LYS A 157 9.59 9.33 -7.90
CA LYS A 157 9.26 8.36 -6.85
C LYS A 157 8.22 8.87 -5.84
N GLU A 158 7.33 9.75 -6.29
CA GLU A 158 6.30 10.36 -5.43
C GLU A 158 5.35 9.32 -4.83
N SER A 159 5.09 8.21 -5.56
CA SER A 159 4.25 7.10 -5.07
C SER A 159 4.76 6.47 -3.77
N PHE A 160 6.02 6.66 -3.42
CA PHE A 160 6.65 6.07 -2.24
C PHE A 160 6.82 7.07 -1.08
N PHE A 161 6.40 8.31 -1.27
CA PHE A 161 6.50 9.32 -0.21
C PHE A 161 5.43 9.08 0.87
N ASN A 162 5.90 8.84 2.10
CA ASN A 162 5.06 8.77 3.29
C ASN A 162 5.01 10.15 3.95
N ILE A 163 3.79 10.67 4.16
CA ILE A 163 3.57 11.93 4.83
C ILE A 163 3.19 11.67 6.27
N ASN A 164 4.08 11.97 7.19
CA ASN A 164 3.87 11.80 8.61
C ASN A 164 3.45 13.09 9.31
N THR A 165 3.88 14.23 8.76
CA THR A 165 3.62 15.57 9.32
C THR A 165 3.21 16.55 8.22
N PRO A 166 2.53 17.67 8.57
CA PRO A 166 2.28 18.74 7.60
C PRO A 166 3.56 19.36 7.01
N GLU A 167 4.67 19.29 7.73
CA GLU A 167 5.98 19.79 7.31
C GLU A 167 6.56 18.94 6.16
N ASP A 168 6.33 17.63 6.15
CA ASP A 168 6.75 16.72 5.06
C ASP A 168 6.16 17.19 3.71
N LEU A 169 4.99 17.82 3.73
CA LEU A 169 4.36 18.40 2.54
C LEU A 169 5.13 19.56 1.94
N ASN A 170 5.72 20.41 2.78
CA ASN A 170 6.47 21.56 2.30
C ASN A 170 7.75 21.10 1.59
N PHE A 171 8.40 20.08 2.15
CA PHE A 171 9.59 19.48 1.56
C PHE A 171 9.28 18.89 0.17
N ILE A 172 8.20 18.14 0.03
CA ILE A 172 7.78 17.55 -1.26
C ILE A 172 7.44 18.63 -2.29
N LYS A 173 6.71 19.71 -1.86
CA LYS A 173 6.37 20.82 -2.74
C LYS A 173 7.59 21.61 -3.23
N GLU A 174 8.65 21.68 -2.47
CA GLU A 174 9.89 22.33 -2.85
C GLU A 174 10.69 21.47 -3.83
N GLU A 175 10.81 20.17 -3.59
CA GLU A 175 11.50 19.26 -4.50
C GLU A 175 10.80 19.12 -5.86
N THR A 176 9.46 19.04 -5.89
CA THR A 176 8.70 18.94 -7.15
C THR A 176 8.74 20.22 -7.98
N LYS A 177 8.95 21.39 -7.38
CA LYS A 177 9.13 22.66 -8.12
C LYS A 177 10.48 22.80 -8.83
N VAL A 178 11.48 22.07 -8.41
CA VAL A 178 12.83 22.14 -9.00
C VAL A 178 12.91 21.43 -10.36
N TYR A 179 11.93 20.59 -10.68
CA TYR A 179 11.89 19.76 -11.91
C TYR A 179 10.73 20.11 -12.86
N SER A 180 9.99 21.18 -12.60
CA SER A 180 8.96 21.76 -13.48
C SER A 180 9.51 23.05 -14.14
#